data_57351a802ee954558a31562bce297a0a
#
_entry.id   57351a802ee954558a31562bce297a0a
#
_cell.length_a   1.000
_cell.length_b   1.000
_cell.length_c   1.000
_cell.angle_alpha   90.00
_cell.angle_beta   90.00
_cell.angle_gamma   90.00
#
_symmetry.space_group_name_H-M   'P 1'
#
loop_
_entity.id
_entity.type
_entity.pdbx_description
1 polymer ?
#
loop_
_entity_poly.entity_id
_entity_poly.type
_entity_poly.pdbx_seq_one_letter_code
_entity_poly.pdbx_strand_id
1 'polypeptide(L)'
;NTPMFSMNKSLRGIIHKERPYEDFIHQPLLPNKLSQLGPGIAFADVDGNGTEDFFMGFPRGQSGSIFLGDGLGQFKVKSDGKPFDEHFDHEDMGVLFFDADSDGDPDLYVSSGSYEFEKGNSLVRDRIYINDGSGKFSIGGKDALPDNLDNGSVVCGADFDRDGDIDLFVGSRVVSGEYPVGPKSRLLINESLKGQNIRFVEAPSEISGNLINSGMVTSALWTDVNNDGWSDLMVTAEWEPIRVYINEAGKLSDKTSEFGLSKMKGWWNSINGADIDNDGDIDYLVGNAGQNTKYHPSTKKPVRIYYADYEGKGSKSIVEAKYENGVLLPVRGKSCSTSAIPSLNEKFSTFHKFASSSLSEIYSPSNLSGALVCEVNELSSGVLINDGRGQLKFKPLPNEVQNSPIFGIDFNDVNGDGHLDVYVVQNFSTP
;
A
#
# COMPACT_ATOMS: atom_id res chain seq x y z
N ASN A 1 27.58 -23.34 10.44
CA ASN A 1 26.48 -22.52 10.93
C ASN A 1 25.17 -23.15 10.50
N THR A 2 24.33 -23.51 11.45
CA THR A 2 22.95 -23.93 11.17
C THR A 2 22.18 -22.69 10.73
N PRO A 3 21.45 -22.70 9.60
CA PRO A 3 20.65 -21.54 9.24
C PRO A 3 19.55 -21.31 10.29
N MET A 4 19.30 -20.06 10.65
CA MET A 4 18.27 -19.66 11.61
C MET A 4 16.86 -19.97 11.09
N PHE A 5 16.66 -19.88 9.77
CA PHE A 5 15.39 -20.18 9.10
C PHE A 5 15.52 -21.37 8.15
N SER A 6 14.47 -22.13 8.00
CA SER A 6 14.35 -23.19 7.01
C SER A 6 13.02 -23.09 6.27
N MET A 7 13.02 -23.51 4.99
CA MET A 7 11.81 -23.51 4.18
C MET A 7 10.75 -24.46 4.77
N ASN A 8 9.55 -23.97 4.99
CA ASN A 8 8.40 -24.78 5.38
C ASN A 8 8.00 -25.70 4.22
N LYS A 9 8.00 -27.03 4.49
CA LYS A 9 7.75 -28.04 3.45
C LYS A 9 6.27 -28.21 3.13
N SER A 10 5.37 -27.89 4.07
CA SER A 10 3.91 -28.00 3.87
C SER A 10 3.38 -26.95 2.89
N LEU A 11 4.10 -25.82 2.74
CA LEU A 11 3.75 -24.75 1.82
C LEU A 11 4.32 -24.95 0.40
N ARG A 12 5.03 -26.06 0.17
CA ARG A 12 5.53 -26.39 -1.17
C ARG A 12 4.37 -26.69 -2.12
N GLY A 13 4.38 -26.00 -3.26
CA GLY A 13 3.34 -26.18 -4.28
C GLY A 13 2.24 -25.12 -4.25
N ILE A 14 2.23 -24.23 -3.26
CA ILE A 14 1.44 -23.00 -3.33
C ILE A 14 2.13 -22.12 -4.38
N ILE A 15 1.41 -21.82 -5.45
CA ILE A 15 1.92 -21.01 -6.56
C ILE A 15 0.99 -19.83 -6.76
N HIS A 16 1.49 -18.65 -6.44
CA HIS A 16 0.90 -17.40 -6.90
C HIS A 16 1.30 -17.21 -8.37
N LYS A 17 0.34 -17.12 -9.25
CA LYS A 17 0.57 -16.97 -10.68
C LYS A 17 -0.25 -15.85 -11.27
N GLU A 18 0.41 -14.74 -11.52
CA GLU A 18 -0.18 -13.59 -12.21
C GLU A 18 -0.62 -13.94 -13.64
N ARG A 19 -1.71 -13.32 -14.07
CA ARG A 19 -2.08 -13.31 -15.47
C ARG A 19 -1.16 -12.39 -16.26
N PRO A 20 -0.81 -12.72 -17.51
CA PRO A 20 -0.11 -11.77 -18.37
C PRO A 20 -0.98 -10.53 -18.62
N TYR A 21 -0.48 -9.37 -18.22
CA TYR A 21 -1.10 -8.07 -18.48
C TYR A 21 -0.04 -7.07 -18.90
N GLU A 22 -0.40 -6.18 -19.84
CA GLU A 22 0.53 -5.23 -20.44
C GLU A 22 0.19 -3.79 -20.03
N ASP A 23 0.51 -3.43 -18.81
CA ASP A 23 0.29 -2.09 -18.21
C ASP A 23 0.69 -0.94 -19.14
N PHE A 24 1.83 -1.10 -19.82
CA PHE A 24 2.40 -0.06 -20.69
C PHE A 24 1.61 0.18 -21.98
N ILE A 25 0.67 -0.70 -22.35
CA ILE A 25 -0.27 -0.46 -23.45
C ILE A 25 -1.36 0.51 -22.98
N HIS A 26 -1.84 0.32 -21.75
CA HIS A 26 -2.91 1.14 -21.18
C HIS A 26 -2.42 2.52 -20.73
N GLN A 27 -1.24 2.58 -20.12
CA GLN A 27 -0.61 3.84 -19.77
C GLN A 27 0.90 3.80 -20.11
N PRO A 28 1.28 4.24 -21.31
CA PRO A 28 2.67 4.34 -21.69
C PRO A 28 3.48 5.22 -20.74
N LEU A 29 4.77 4.92 -20.61
CA LEU A 29 5.72 5.63 -19.75
C LEU A 29 5.56 5.39 -18.23
N LEU A 30 4.73 4.45 -17.79
CA LEU A 30 4.72 4.02 -16.38
C LEU A 30 6.16 3.73 -15.91
N PRO A 31 6.53 4.08 -14.67
CA PRO A 31 7.83 3.73 -14.10
C PRO A 31 8.02 2.23 -13.95
N ASN A 32 6.99 1.52 -13.53
CA ASN A 32 6.92 0.08 -13.26
C ASN A 32 5.50 -0.46 -13.52
N LYS A 33 5.35 -1.77 -13.55
CA LYS A 33 4.03 -2.42 -13.60
C LYS A 33 3.27 -2.20 -12.29
N LEU A 34 1.96 -2.10 -12.41
CA LEU A 34 1.01 -1.94 -11.29
C LEU A 34 0.00 -3.09 -11.21
N SER A 35 -0.01 -3.98 -12.23
CA SER A 35 -0.91 -5.13 -12.32
C SER A 35 -0.45 -6.35 -11.52
N GLN A 36 0.68 -6.28 -10.82
CA GLN A 36 1.28 -7.39 -10.08
C GLN A 36 1.50 -7.02 -8.60
N LEU A 37 0.54 -6.32 -8.00
CA LEU A 37 0.55 -5.94 -6.60
C LEU A 37 -0.27 -6.94 -5.80
N GLY A 38 0.11 -7.16 -4.54
CA GLY A 38 -0.50 -8.19 -3.69
C GLY A 38 0.26 -9.52 -3.78
N PRO A 39 -0.27 -10.64 -3.27
CA PRO A 39 -1.46 -10.74 -2.46
C PRO A 39 -1.24 -10.38 -0.98
N GLY A 40 -2.32 -10.12 -0.24
CA GLY A 40 -2.30 -10.02 1.21
C GLY A 40 -2.29 -11.39 1.89
N ILE A 41 -1.72 -11.43 3.10
CA ILE A 41 -1.75 -12.60 4.00
C ILE A 41 -2.17 -12.09 5.38
N ALA A 42 -3.09 -12.81 6.04
CA ALA A 42 -3.50 -12.54 7.41
C ALA A 42 -3.54 -13.84 8.23
N PHE A 43 -3.23 -13.74 9.52
CA PHE A 43 -3.17 -14.86 10.45
C PHE A 43 -4.23 -14.71 11.53
N ALA A 44 -4.90 -15.81 11.90
CA ALA A 44 -5.80 -15.95 13.03
C ALA A 44 -6.08 -17.43 13.32
N ASP A 45 -6.55 -17.78 14.51
CA ASP A 45 -7.15 -19.07 14.81
C ASP A 45 -8.60 -19.05 14.34
N VAL A 46 -8.86 -19.51 13.11
CA VAL A 46 -10.19 -19.39 12.49
C VAL A 46 -11.14 -20.54 12.85
N ASP A 47 -10.63 -21.66 13.38
CA ASP A 47 -11.46 -22.81 13.76
C ASP A 47 -11.52 -23.08 15.27
N GLY A 48 -10.94 -22.16 16.08
CA GLY A 48 -11.00 -22.21 17.56
C GLY A 48 -10.17 -23.33 18.17
N ASN A 49 -9.20 -23.90 17.43
CA ASN A 49 -8.41 -25.03 17.90
C ASN A 49 -7.18 -24.62 18.73
N GLY A 50 -6.90 -23.33 18.88
CA GLY A 50 -5.77 -22.75 19.61
C GLY A 50 -4.46 -22.72 18.82
N THR A 51 -4.51 -22.94 17.50
CA THR A 51 -3.36 -22.83 16.60
C THR A 51 -3.59 -21.75 15.55
N GLU A 52 -2.51 -21.07 15.12
CA GLU A 52 -2.62 -20.06 14.08
C GLU A 52 -2.87 -20.71 12.71
N ASP A 53 -3.88 -20.20 12.03
CA ASP A 53 -4.21 -20.44 10.64
C ASP A 53 -3.86 -19.19 9.82
N PHE A 54 -3.92 -19.24 8.50
CA PHE A 54 -3.81 -18.04 7.69
C PHE A 54 -4.70 -18.09 6.45
N PHE A 55 -5.14 -16.90 6.03
CA PHE A 55 -5.69 -16.68 4.70
C PHE A 55 -4.61 -16.12 3.80
N MET A 56 -4.52 -16.63 2.59
CA MET A 56 -3.71 -16.09 1.51
C MET A 56 -4.62 -15.67 0.36
N GLY A 57 -4.55 -14.40 -0.01
CA GLY A 57 -5.18 -13.87 -1.20
C GLY A 57 -4.47 -14.35 -2.47
N PHE A 58 -5.15 -14.25 -3.61
CA PHE A 58 -4.58 -14.63 -4.90
C PHE A 58 -4.91 -13.60 -5.98
N PRO A 59 -4.17 -13.62 -7.11
CA PRO A 59 -4.45 -12.76 -8.24
C PRO A 59 -5.71 -13.21 -8.96
N ARG A 60 -6.23 -12.36 -9.79
CA ARG A 60 -7.37 -12.66 -10.66
C ARG A 60 -7.22 -13.99 -11.40
N GLY A 61 -8.21 -14.86 -11.25
CA GLY A 61 -8.24 -16.21 -11.84
C GLY A 61 -7.77 -17.32 -10.92
N GLN A 62 -7.43 -16.99 -9.68
CA GLN A 62 -7.20 -17.92 -8.58
C GLN A 62 -8.06 -17.48 -7.39
N SER A 63 -8.48 -18.43 -6.55
CA SER A 63 -9.31 -18.14 -5.38
C SER A 63 -8.47 -18.00 -4.13
N GLY A 64 -8.78 -17.02 -3.28
CA GLY A 64 -8.22 -16.94 -1.93
C GLY A 64 -8.43 -18.25 -1.17
N SER A 65 -7.54 -18.57 -0.24
CA SER A 65 -7.57 -19.86 0.46
C SER A 65 -7.19 -19.74 1.93
N ILE A 66 -7.89 -20.52 2.77
CA ILE A 66 -7.54 -20.72 4.18
C ILE A 66 -6.57 -21.89 4.29
N PHE A 67 -5.56 -21.73 5.10
CA PHE A 67 -4.57 -22.73 5.45
C PHE A 67 -4.63 -22.99 6.96
N LEU A 68 -5.11 -24.20 7.33
CA LEU A 68 -5.24 -24.59 8.72
C LEU A 68 -3.91 -25.09 9.27
N GLY A 69 -3.48 -24.55 10.41
CA GLY A 69 -2.27 -24.90 11.11
C GLY A 69 -2.46 -26.09 12.07
N ASP A 70 -1.39 -26.83 12.30
CA ASP A 70 -1.38 -27.96 13.25
C ASP A 70 -0.66 -27.65 14.58
N GLY A 71 -0.25 -26.40 14.79
CA GLY A 71 0.55 -25.97 15.94
C GLY A 71 2.00 -26.47 15.95
N LEU A 72 2.40 -27.27 14.95
CA LEU A 72 3.76 -27.81 14.78
C LEU A 72 4.45 -27.19 13.55
N GLY A 73 3.88 -26.12 13.03
CA GLY A 73 4.39 -25.41 11.87
C GLY A 73 4.04 -26.05 10.53
N GLN A 74 3.08 -27.00 10.48
CA GLN A 74 2.59 -27.52 9.21
C GLN A 74 1.22 -26.90 8.92
N PHE A 75 0.96 -26.64 7.65
CA PHE A 75 -0.31 -26.05 7.19
C PHE A 75 -0.95 -26.91 6.11
N LYS A 76 -2.28 -26.96 6.12
CA LYS A 76 -3.07 -27.69 5.14
C LYS A 76 -4.16 -26.78 4.58
N VAL A 77 -4.28 -26.74 3.25
CA VAL A 77 -5.38 -26.01 2.59
C VAL A 77 -6.70 -26.59 3.02
N LYS A 78 -7.63 -25.72 3.41
CA LYS A 78 -9.02 -26.10 3.69
C LYS A 78 -9.71 -26.51 2.39
N SER A 79 -10.30 -27.69 2.33
CA SER A 79 -10.64 -28.39 1.09
C SER A 79 -11.97 -28.00 0.46
N ASP A 80 -12.81 -27.21 1.12
CA ASP A 80 -14.13 -26.88 0.64
C ASP A 80 -14.21 -25.64 -0.29
N GLY A 81 -13.10 -24.86 -0.38
CA GLY A 81 -12.93 -23.72 -1.31
C GLY A 81 -13.99 -22.60 -1.23
N LYS A 82 -15.12 -22.87 -0.62
CA LYS A 82 -16.25 -21.92 -0.51
C LYS A 82 -16.12 -21.06 0.74
N PRO A 83 -16.55 -19.78 0.67
CA PRO A 83 -17.19 -19.09 -0.47
C PRO A 83 -16.20 -18.46 -1.46
N PHE A 84 -14.90 -18.59 -1.23
CA PHE A 84 -13.83 -17.89 -1.96
C PHE A 84 -13.82 -18.24 -3.46
N ASP A 85 -14.15 -19.47 -3.83
CA ASP A 85 -14.21 -19.93 -5.23
C ASP A 85 -15.23 -19.14 -6.08
N GLU A 86 -16.21 -18.50 -5.46
CA GLU A 86 -17.20 -17.68 -6.15
C GLU A 86 -16.64 -16.31 -6.55
N HIS A 87 -15.47 -15.93 -5.99
CA HIS A 87 -14.84 -14.64 -6.19
C HIS A 87 -13.46 -14.71 -6.90
N PHE A 88 -13.20 -15.80 -7.62
CA PHE A 88 -11.92 -16.03 -8.33
C PHE A 88 -11.58 -15.00 -9.41
N ASP A 89 -12.54 -14.18 -9.86
CA ASP A 89 -12.31 -13.10 -10.82
C ASP A 89 -11.88 -11.78 -10.17
N HIS A 90 -11.96 -11.67 -8.84
CA HIS A 90 -11.38 -10.55 -8.09
C HIS A 90 -9.86 -10.71 -7.97
N GLU A 91 -9.19 -9.64 -7.60
CA GLU A 91 -7.80 -9.64 -7.17
C GLU A 91 -7.73 -9.22 -5.71
N ASP A 92 -7.15 -10.09 -4.89
CA ASP A 92 -7.07 -9.90 -3.45
C ASP A 92 -5.83 -9.06 -3.11
N MET A 93 -6.05 -7.89 -2.50
CA MET A 93 -4.99 -6.99 -2.12
C MET A 93 -4.70 -7.06 -0.61
N GLY A 94 -5.18 -6.12 0.16
CA GLY A 94 -5.08 -6.15 1.62
C GLY A 94 -6.10 -7.10 2.24
N VAL A 95 -5.71 -7.81 3.29
CA VAL A 95 -6.58 -8.75 4.02
C VAL A 95 -6.42 -8.54 5.52
N LEU A 96 -7.50 -8.73 6.27
CA LEU A 96 -7.51 -8.58 7.71
C LEU A 96 -8.49 -9.56 8.34
N PHE A 97 -8.02 -10.30 9.36
CA PHE A 97 -8.89 -11.02 10.30
C PHE A 97 -9.20 -10.14 11.51
N PHE A 98 -10.45 -10.08 11.89
CA PHE A 98 -10.93 -9.37 13.08
C PHE A 98 -12.36 -9.83 13.41
N ASP A 99 -12.79 -9.65 14.62
CA ASP A 99 -14.17 -9.92 15.06
C ASP A 99 -15.06 -8.74 14.63
N ALA A 100 -15.82 -8.93 13.54
CA ALA A 100 -16.57 -7.84 12.92
C ALA A 100 -17.98 -7.66 13.51
N ASP A 101 -18.54 -8.68 14.18
CA ASP A 101 -19.87 -8.63 14.81
C ASP A 101 -19.85 -8.89 16.32
N SER A 102 -18.66 -8.89 16.92
CA SER A 102 -18.44 -9.06 18.36
C SER A 102 -18.94 -10.40 18.90
N ASP A 103 -18.94 -11.47 18.08
CA ASP A 103 -19.32 -12.82 18.52
C ASP A 103 -18.16 -13.64 19.08
N GLY A 104 -16.92 -13.20 18.86
CA GLY A 104 -15.67 -13.76 19.36
C GLY A 104 -14.88 -14.56 18.32
N ASP A 105 -15.40 -14.69 17.11
CA ASP A 105 -14.78 -15.44 16.02
C ASP A 105 -14.13 -14.49 15.00
N PRO A 106 -12.94 -14.78 14.44
CA PRO A 106 -12.31 -13.90 13.48
C PRO A 106 -12.98 -13.98 12.10
N ASP A 107 -13.59 -12.88 11.67
CA ASP A 107 -14.10 -12.67 10.32
C ASP A 107 -12.99 -12.18 9.40
N LEU A 108 -13.21 -12.22 8.09
CA LEU A 108 -12.22 -11.85 7.11
C LEU A 108 -12.68 -10.70 6.21
N TYR A 109 -11.97 -9.58 6.25
CA TYR A 109 -12.09 -8.52 5.25
C TYR A 109 -11.03 -8.71 4.15
N VAL A 110 -11.46 -8.57 2.88
CA VAL A 110 -10.58 -8.61 1.70
C VAL A 110 -10.77 -7.34 0.89
N SER A 111 -9.74 -6.49 0.90
CA SER A 111 -9.68 -5.34 0.00
C SER A 111 -9.38 -5.81 -1.41
N SER A 112 -10.19 -5.38 -2.37
CA SER A 112 -10.06 -5.77 -3.78
C SER A 112 -9.50 -4.63 -4.61
N GLY A 113 -8.57 -4.93 -5.51
CA GLY A 113 -8.02 -3.90 -6.38
C GLY A 113 -7.11 -4.48 -7.43
N SER A 114 -7.18 -3.96 -8.65
CA SER A 114 -6.26 -4.32 -9.72
C SER A 114 -6.14 -3.21 -10.73
N TYR A 115 -4.94 -3.02 -11.25
CA TYR A 115 -4.70 -2.12 -12.38
C TYR A 115 -5.28 -2.69 -13.70
N GLU A 116 -5.64 -3.97 -13.74
CA GLU A 116 -6.23 -4.67 -14.88
C GLU A 116 -7.69 -4.24 -15.16
N PHE A 117 -8.38 -3.69 -14.17
CA PHE A 117 -9.77 -3.30 -14.30
C PHE A 117 -9.89 -1.84 -14.72
N GLU A 118 -10.86 -1.55 -15.58
CA GLU A 118 -11.24 -0.17 -15.88
C GLU A 118 -11.82 0.51 -14.64
N LYS A 119 -11.67 1.82 -14.56
CA LYS A 119 -12.24 2.65 -13.50
C LYS A 119 -13.73 2.39 -13.32
N GLY A 120 -14.15 2.12 -12.09
CA GLY A 120 -15.54 1.83 -11.76
C GLY A 120 -16.01 0.39 -12.03
N ASN A 121 -15.10 -0.54 -12.27
CA ASN A 121 -15.43 -1.95 -12.42
C ASN A 121 -15.87 -2.55 -11.07
N SER A 122 -16.93 -3.36 -11.08
CA SER A 122 -17.48 -3.97 -9.86
C SER A 122 -16.54 -5.01 -9.21
N LEU A 123 -15.55 -5.53 -9.92
CA LEU A 123 -14.58 -6.49 -9.40
C LEU A 123 -13.54 -5.86 -8.45
N VAL A 124 -13.54 -4.52 -8.29
CA VAL A 124 -12.74 -3.85 -7.27
C VAL A 124 -13.50 -3.65 -5.95
N ARG A 125 -14.74 -4.14 -5.82
CA ARG A 125 -15.49 -4.07 -4.56
C ARG A 125 -14.83 -4.93 -3.50
N ASP A 126 -14.65 -4.35 -2.33
CA ASP A 126 -14.18 -5.07 -1.15
C ASP A 126 -15.21 -6.11 -0.71
N ARG A 127 -14.74 -7.12 -0.01
CA ARG A 127 -15.55 -8.25 0.46
C ARG A 127 -15.30 -8.50 1.93
N ILE A 128 -16.37 -8.86 2.66
CA ILE A 128 -16.27 -9.34 4.02
C ILE A 128 -16.88 -10.74 4.10
N TYR A 129 -16.19 -11.65 4.77
CA TYR A 129 -16.60 -13.02 4.95
C TYR A 129 -16.77 -13.29 6.44
N ILE A 130 -17.92 -13.83 6.82
CA ILE A 130 -18.32 -14.09 8.20
C ILE A 130 -17.95 -15.53 8.53
N ASN A 131 -17.21 -15.72 9.59
CA ASN A 131 -16.87 -17.02 10.17
C ASN A 131 -17.98 -17.51 11.11
N ASP A 132 -18.14 -18.80 11.24
CA ASP A 132 -19.07 -19.42 12.21
C ASP A 132 -18.34 -20.04 13.42
N GLY A 133 -17.08 -19.65 13.65
CA GLY A 133 -16.20 -20.14 14.71
C GLY A 133 -15.64 -21.54 14.48
N SER A 134 -15.97 -22.16 13.36
CA SER A 134 -15.41 -23.46 12.96
C SER A 134 -14.53 -23.37 11.71
N GLY A 135 -14.13 -22.15 11.35
CA GLY A 135 -13.41 -21.88 10.10
C GLY A 135 -14.27 -21.96 8.85
N LYS A 136 -15.60 -22.00 8.97
CA LYS A 136 -16.51 -22.02 7.84
C LYS A 136 -17.01 -20.61 7.57
N PHE A 137 -16.64 -20.09 6.43
CA PHE A 137 -16.96 -18.73 6.02
C PHE A 137 -18.21 -18.64 5.13
N SER A 138 -18.92 -17.52 5.23
CA SER A 138 -19.99 -17.12 4.33
C SER A 138 -19.80 -15.66 3.91
N ILE A 139 -20.23 -15.26 2.72
CA ILE A 139 -20.13 -13.86 2.29
C ILE A 139 -21.07 -12.99 3.11
N GLY A 140 -20.61 -11.81 3.52
CA GLY A 140 -21.40 -10.81 4.22
C GLY A 140 -22.60 -10.34 3.41
N GLY A 141 -23.61 -9.85 4.10
CA GLY A 141 -24.83 -9.33 3.47
C GLY A 141 -24.54 -8.18 2.49
N LYS A 142 -25.47 -7.92 1.58
CA LYS A 142 -25.34 -6.87 0.55
C LYS A 142 -25.04 -5.48 1.14
N ASP A 143 -25.56 -5.21 2.33
CA ASP A 143 -25.44 -3.92 3.01
C ASP A 143 -24.34 -3.93 4.11
N ALA A 144 -23.50 -4.99 4.14
CA ALA A 144 -22.42 -5.12 5.11
C ALA A 144 -21.33 -4.06 4.92
N LEU A 145 -21.02 -3.70 3.68
CA LEU A 145 -20.03 -2.69 3.34
C LEU A 145 -20.67 -1.59 2.47
N PRO A 146 -20.24 -0.33 2.60
CA PRO A 146 -20.65 0.74 1.69
C PRO A 146 -20.15 0.46 0.27
N ASP A 147 -20.92 0.90 -0.72
CA ASP A 147 -20.56 0.71 -2.14
C ASP A 147 -19.30 1.49 -2.49
N ASN A 148 -18.30 0.79 -3.02
CA ASN A 148 -17.03 1.37 -3.44
C ASN A 148 -16.56 0.72 -4.74
N LEU A 149 -16.03 1.57 -5.65
CA LEU A 149 -15.47 1.16 -6.94
C LEU A 149 -14.06 1.74 -7.15
N ASP A 150 -13.37 2.07 -6.07
CA ASP A 150 -11.96 2.48 -6.07
C ASP A 150 -11.06 1.26 -5.80
N ASN A 151 -9.90 1.21 -6.46
CA ASN A 151 -8.92 0.14 -6.26
C ASN A 151 -8.36 0.15 -4.85
N GLY A 152 -8.69 -0.84 -4.06
CA GLY A 152 -8.14 -1.04 -2.72
C GLY A 152 -6.68 -1.47 -2.73
N SER A 153 -5.99 -1.32 -1.59
CA SER A 153 -4.61 -1.77 -1.39
C SER A 153 -4.38 -2.41 -0.04
N VAL A 154 -4.67 -1.72 1.03
CA VAL A 154 -4.43 -2.14 2.42
C VAL A 154 -5.68 -1.95 3.24
N VAL A 155 -5.82 -2.80 4.27
CA VAL A 155 -6.80 -2.64 5.33
C VAL A 155 -6.12 -2.85 6.67
N CYS A 156 -6.44 -2.01 7.65
CA CYS A 156 -6.07 -2.21 9.05
C CYS A 156 -7.21 -1.76 9.96
N GLY A 157 -7.33 -2.40 11.13
CA GLY A 157 -8.43 -2.18 12.06
C GLY A 157 -7.96 -1.71 13.44
N ALA A 158 -8.80 -0.90 14.09
CA ALA A 158 -8.67 -0.52 15.49
C ALA A 158 -10.03 -0.06 16.03
N ASP A 159 -10.26 -0.20 17.32
CA ASP A 159 -11.32 0.51 18.04
C ASP A 159 -10.88 1.97 18.20
N PHE A 160 -11.09 2.80 17.13
CA PHE A 160 -10.52 4.13 17.09
C PHE A 160 -11.35 5.16 17.87
N ASP A 161 -12.66 4.90 18.07
CA ASP A 161 -13.54 5.80 18.80
C ASP A 161 -13.92 5.29 20.21
N ARG A 162 -13.41 4.10 20.57
CA ARG A 162 -13.54 3.45 21.88
C ARG A 162 -14.97 3.05 22.23
N ASP A 163 -15.72 2.64 21.24
CA ASP A 163 -17.07 2.09 21.47
C ASP A 163 -17.07 0.56 21.69
N GLY A 164 -15.93 -0.09 21.48
CA GLY A 164 -15.69 -1.49 21.79
C GLY A 164 -15.76 -2.43 20.59
N ASP A 165 -15.96 -1.92 19.39
CA ASP A 165 -15.86 -2.69 18.15
C ASP A 165 -14.68 -2.20 17.27
N ILE A 166 -14.38 -2.95 16.22
CA ILE A 166 -13.22 -2.65 15.37
C ILE A 166 -13.67 -1.93 14.11
N ASP A 167 -13.14 -0.73 13.95
CA ASP A 167 -13.27 0.10 12.74
C ASP A 167 -12.14 -0.15 11.76
N LEU A 168 -12.34 0.21 10.49
CA LEU A 168 -11.39 -0.08 9.44
C LEU A 168 -10.90 1.17 8.72
N PHE A 169 -9.59 1.31 8.60
CA PHE A 169 -9.00 2.12 7.55
C PHE A 169 -8.79 1.27 6.31
N VAL A 170 -9.33 1.71 5.17
CA VAL A 170 -9.14 1.08 3.86
C VAL A 170 -8.41 2.05 2.93
N GLY A 171 -7.15 1.76 2.68
CA GLY A 171 -6.30 2.50 1.77
C GLY A 171 -6.53 2.10 0.32
N SER A 172 -6.46 3.08 -0.59
CA SER A 172 -6.60 2.86 -2.02
C SER A 172 -5.30 3.11 -2.78
N ARG A 173 -5.04 2.33 -3.86
CA ARG A 173 -3.72 2.30 -4.50
C ARG A 173 -3.58 3.26 -5.67
N VAL A 174 -4.36 3.10 -6.73
CA VAL A 174 -4.20 3.85 -7.98
C VAL A 174 -5.48 3.84 -8.80
N VAL A 175 -5.77 4.94 -9.49
CA VAL A 175 -6.82 4.95 -10.51
C VAL A 175 -6.24 4.33 -11.79
N SER A 176 -6.83 3.22 -12.25
CA SER A 176 -6.37 2.49 -13.44
C SER A 176 -6.31 3.40 -14.65
N GLY A 177 -5.16 3.40 -15.35
CA GLY A 177 -4.90 4.26 -16.49
C GLY A 177 -4.62 5.74 -16.17
N GLU A 178 -4.69 6.15 -14.90
CA GLU A 178 -4.50 7.56 -14.48
C GLU A 178 -3.32 7.75 -13.51
N TYR A 179 -2.35 6.82 -13.45
CA TYR A 179 -1.17 7.03 -12.59
C TYR A 179 -0.51 8.38 -12.91
N PRO A 180 -0.12 9.21 -11.91
CA PRO A 180 -0.03 8.95 -10.47
C PRO A 180 -1.24 9.45 -9.66
N VAL A 181 -2.46 9.27 -10.13
CA VAL A 181 -3.66 9.68 -9.39
C VAL A 181 -4.06 8.58 -8.40
N GLY A 182 -4.04 8.93 -7.10
CA GLY A 182 -4.58 8.07 -6.05
C GLY A 182 -6.11 8.15 -5.99
N PRO A 183 -6.80 7.01 -5.80
CA PRO A 183 -8.23 7.03 -5.48
C PRO A 183 -8.47 7.49 -4.05
N LYS A 184 -9.74 7.50 -3.63
CA LYS A 184 -10.13 7.89 -2.28
C LYS A 184 -9.87 6.73 -1.30
N SER A 185 -9.16 7.01 -0.21
CA SER A 185 -9.11 6.13 0.96
C SER A 185 -10.27 6.39 1.90
N ARG A 186 -10.62 5.41 2.75
CA ARG A 186 -11.83 5.46 3.58
C ARG A 186 -11.55 5.05 5.02
N LEU A 187 -12.27 5.67 5.94
CA LEU A 187 -12.45 5.19 7.30
C LEU A 187 -13.87 4.62 7.37
N LEU A 188 -14.01 3.36 7.75
CA LEU A 188 -15.28 2.67 7.89
C LEU A 188 -15.56 2.44 9.36
N ILE A 189 -16.65 3.02 9.85
CA ILE A 189 -17.14 2.85 11.21
C ILE A 189 -17.95 1.56 11.25
N ASN A 190 -17.70 0.73 12.22
CA ASN A 190 -18.48 -0.47 12.50
C ASN A 190 -19.78 -0.11 13.22
N GLU A 191 -20.90 -0.38 12.63
CA GLU A 191 -22.23 -0.24 13.22
C GLU A 191 -22.91 -1.61 13.41
N SER A 192 -22.14 -2.68 13.42
CA SER A 192 -22.66 -4.03 13.61
C SER A 192 -23.26 -4.19 15.01
N LEU A 193 -24.32 -4.96 15.08
CA LEU A 193 -24.90 -5.31 16.37
C LEU A 193 -24.46 -6.75 16.72
N LYS A 194 -24.02 -6.94 17.95
CA LYS A 194 -23.46 -8.19 18.45
C LYS A 194 -24.23 -9.43 17.98
N GLY A 195 -23.54 -10.32 17.25
CA GLY A 195 -24.11 -11.59 16.71
C GLY A 195 -25.24 -11.37 15.71
N GLN A 196 -25.27 -10.20 15.03
CA GLN A 196 -26.25 -9.86 14.00
C GLN A 196 -25.54 -9.56 12.67
N ASN A 197 -26.30 -8.99 11.71
CA ASN A 197 -25.74 -8.62 10.42
C ASN A 197 -24.64 -7.57 10.57
N ILE A 198 -23.49 -7.87 10.00
CA ILE A 198 -22.36 -6.93 9.88
C ILE A 198 -22.80 -5.71 9.08
N ARG A 199 -22.41 -4.54 9.55
CA ARG A 199 -22.67 -3.26 8.90
C ARG A 199 -21.55 -2.27 9.16
N PHE A 200 -20.91 -1.83 8.11
CA PHE A 200 -19.97 -0.72 8.13
C PHE A 200 -20.54 0.49 7.39
N VAL A 201 -20.22 1.68 7.87
CA VAL A 201 -20.58 2.94 7.23
C VAL A 201 -19.33 3.82 7.03
N GLU A 202 -19.30 4.58 5.95
CA GLU A 202 -18.18 5.50 5.71
C GLU A 202 -18.24 6.68 6.71
N ALA A 203 -17.12 6.92 7.40
CA ALA A 203 -17.01 8.03 8.33
C ALA A 203 -17.15 9.39 7.60
N PRO A 204 -17.94 10.32 8.14
CA PRO A 204 -18.04 11.64 7.56
C PRO A 204 -16.71 12.41 7.69
N SER A 205 -16.53 13.45 6.87
CA SER A 205 -15.29 14.25 6.82
C SER A 205 -14.92 14.94 8.14
N GLU A 206 -15.91 15.19 8.98
CA GLU A 206 -15.72 15.75 10.33
C GLU A 206 -15.03 14.78 11.29
N ILE A 207 -15.10 13.49 11.00
CA ILE A 207 -14.44 12.39 11.73
C ILE A 207 -13.14 11.98 11.04
N SER A 208 -13.21 11.69 9.75
CA SER A 208 -12.06 11.18 8.98
C SER A 208 -11.05 12.26 8.56
N GLY A 209 -11.38 13.54 8.73
CA GLY A 209 -10.50 14.66 8.34
C GLY A 209 -10.14 14.61 6.84
N ASN A 210 -8.85 14.79 6.53
CA ASN A 210 -8.34 14.78 5.15
C ASN A 210 -7.87 13.39 4.69
N LEU A 211 -8.19 12.33 5.40
CA LEU A 211 -7.76 10.96 5.14
C LEU A 211 -8.13 10.48 3.73
N ILE A 212 -9.26 10.93 3.21
CA ILE A 212 -9.71 10.64 1.84
C ILE A 212 -8.66 10.97 0.76
N ASN A 213 -7.75 11.91 1.03
CA ASN A 213 -6.70 12.38 0.12
C ASN A 213 -5.31 11.85 0.51
N SER A 214 -5.20 10.66 1.09
CA SER A 214 -3.92 10.07 1.50
C SER A 214 -2.99 9.71 0.34
N GLY A 215 -3.45 9.80 -0.90
CA GLY A 215 -2.66 9.50 -2.10
C GLY A 215 -2.75 8.03 -2.51
N MET A 216 -1.71 7.54 -3.19
CA MET A 216 -1.58 6.14 -3.60
C MET A 216 -1.05 5.30 -2.44
N VAL A 217 -1.96 4.89 -1.55
CA VAL A 217 -1.63 4.20 -0.29
C VAL A 217 -0.99 2.84 -0.56
N THR A 218 0.06 2.54 0.19
CA THR A 218 0.84 1.28 0.10
C THR A 218 0.81 0.48 1.38
N SER A 219 0.78 1.16 2.54
CA SER A 219 0.67 0.53 3.86
C SER A 219 0.08 1.51 4.87
N ALA A 220 -0.46 0.98 5.97
CA ALA A 220 -1.00 1.76 7.06
C ALA A 220 -0.87 1.01 8.38
N LEU A 221 -0.80 1.75 9.48
CA LEU A 221 -0.63 1.23 10.83
C LEU A 221 -1.41 2.07 11.83
N TRP A 222 -2.27 1.43 12.63
CA TRP A 222 -2.83 2.03 13.83
C TRP A 222 -1.83 1.92 14.97
N THR A 223 -1.57 3.01 15.66
CA THR A 223 -0.55 3.11 16.71
C THR A 223 -0.80 4.35 17.57
N ASP A 224 -0.39 4.36 18.82
CA ASP A 224 -0.43 5.55 19.66
C ASP A 224 0.91 6.32 19.51
N VAL A 225 0.93 7.27 18.56
CA VAL A 225 2.17 7.98 18.19
C VAL A 225 2.60 8.98 19.27
N ASN A 226 1.64 9.53 20.01
CA ASN A 226 1.86 10.61 20.98
C ASN A 226 1.70 10.18 22.44
N ASN A 227 1.47 8.89 22.71
CA ASN A 227 1.26 8.28 24.02
C ASN A 227 0.09 8.90 24.81
N ASP A 228 -0.99 9.28 24.11
CA ASP A 228 -2.22 9.80 24.76
C ASP A 228 -3.26 8.69 25.01
N GLY A 229 -2.96 7.48 24.57
CA GLY A 229 -3.77 6.28 24.71
C GLY A 229 -4.81 6.11 23.61
N TRP A 230 -4.97 7.05 22.65
CA TRP A 230 -5.84 6.89 21.48
C TRP A 230 -5.06 6.23 20.34
N SER A 231 -5.76 5.43 19.55
CA SER A 231 -5.17 4.84 18.34
C SER A 231 -5.11 5.91 17.24
N ASP A 232 -3.90 6.36 16.92
CA ASP A 232 -3.59 7.24 15.80
C ASP A 232 -3.35 6.41 14.54
N LEU A 233 -3.35 7.04 13.36
CA LEU A 233 -3.13 6.35 12.10
C LEU A 233 -1.90 6.91 11.37
N MET A 234 -0.96 6.03 11.05
CA MET A 234 0.14 6.33 10.13
C MET A 234 -0.12 5.70 8.76
N VAL A 235 0.12 6.45 7.68
CA VAL A 235 -0.13 6.01 6.30
C VAL A 235 1.09 6.28 5.44
N THR A 236 1.53 5.26 4.70
CA THR A 236 2.55 5.38 3.65
C THR A 236 1.90 5.37 2.27
N ALA A 237 2.46 6.16 1.36
CA ALA A 237 1.97 6.26 -0.01
C ALA A 237 3.12 6.56 -0.98
N GLU A 238 2.92 6.25 -2.25
CA GLU A 238 3.85 6.60 -3.32
C GLU A 238 3.75 8.09 -3.66
N TRP A 239 4.89 8.77 -3.83
CA TRP A 239 5.02 10.20 -4.14
C TRP A 239 4.62 11.16 -3.02
N GLU A 240 4.23 10.67 -1.86
CA GLU A 240 3.72 11.43 -0.73
C GLU A 240 4.68 11.38 0.48
N PRO A 241 4.52 12.27 1.46
CA PRO A 241 5.13 12.08 2.77
C PRO A 241 4.45 10.92 3.51
N ILE A 242 5.13 10.35 4.51
CA ILE A 242 4.48 9.48 5.48
C ILE A 242 3.53 10.36 6.30
N ARG A 243 2.24 10.03 6.27
CA ARG A 243 1.21 10.82 6.95
C ARG A 243 0.99 10.33 8.36
N VAL A 244 0.75 11.28 9.25
CA VAL A 244 0.40 11.04 10.65
C VAL A 244 -0.93 11.72 10.93
N TYR A 245 -1.94 10.92 11.22
CA TYR A 245 -3.26 11.37 11.62
C TYR A 245 -3.44 11.11 13.11
N ILE A 246 -3.45 12.16 13.92
CA ILE A 246 -3.70 12.07 15.35
C ILE A 246 -5.18 11.95 15.62
N ASN A 247 -5.53 11.03 16.50
CA ASN A 247 -6.88 10.78 16.96
C ASN A 247 -7.22 11.66 18.18
N GLU A 248 -8.02 12.67 17.96
CA GLU A 248 -8.52 13.56 19.01
C GLU A 248 -9.93 13.11 19.44
N ALA A 249 -10.00 12.08 20.29
CA ALA A 249 -11.25 11.51 20.84
C ALA A 249 -12.27 11.11 19.75
N GLY A 250 -11.87 10.18 18.86
CA GLY A 250 -12.68 9.65 17.77
C GLY A 250 -12.70 10.55 16.52
N LYS A 251 -11.74 11.48 16.38
CA LYS A 251 -11.59 12.33 15.19
C LYS A 251 -10.15 12.40 14.74
N LEU A 252 -9.92 12.12 13.47
CA LEU A 252 -8.58 12.14 12.89
C LEU A 252 -8.20 13.53 12.37
N SER A 253 -7.02 14.00 12.73
CA SER A 253 -6.43 15.28 12.30
C SER A 253 -5.06 15.03 11.66
N ASP A 254 -4.83 15.50 10.42
CA ASP A 254 -3.50 15.42 9.78
C ASP A 254 -2.50 16.33 10.51
N LYS A 255 -1.55 15.71 11.19
CA LYS A 255 -0.45 16.35 11.94
C LYS A 255 0.94 16.10 11.32
N THR A 256 0.99 15.60 10.11
CA THR A 256 2.22 15.27 9.37
C THR A 256 3.29 16.36 9.45
N SER A 257 2.89 17.63 9.38
CA SER A 257 3.81 18.77 9.48
C SER A 257 4.35 18.98 10.89
N GLU A 258 3.55 18.71 11.91
CA GLU A 258 3.91 18.85 13.32
C GLU A 258 4.94 17.80 13.70
N PHE A 259 4.85 16.57 13.13
CA PHE A 259 5.83 15.50 13.30
C PHE A 259 7.07 15.62 12.40
N GLY A 260 7.18 16.70 11.60
CA GLY A 260 8.39 17.00 10.80
C GLY A 260 8.48 16.26 9.46
N LEU A 261 7.46 15.47 9.06
CA LEU A 261 7.51 14.57 7.91
C LEU A 261 7.05 15.18 6.58
N SER A 262 6.33 16.30 6.58
CA SER A 262 5.65 16.87 5.39
C SER A 262 6.55 17.17 4.18
N LYS A 263 7.86 17.32 4.41
CA LYS A 263 8.85 17.59 3.34
C LYS A 263 9.60 16.36 2.85
N MET A 264 9.43 15.21 3.50
CA MET A 264 10.12 13.98 3.17
C MET A 264 9.21 13.08 2.33
N LYS A 265 9.28 13.22 1.01
CA LYS A 265 8.47 12.48 0.05
C LYS A 265 9.23 11.32 -0.55
N GLY A 266 8.61 10.14 -0.55
CA GLY A 266 9.24 8.89 -0.98
C GLY A 266 8.36 8.05 -1.91
N TRP A 267 8.90 6.92 -2.32
CA TRP A 267 8.15 5.79 -2.84
C TRP A 267 8.03 4.77 -1.70
N TRP A 268 7.28 5.19 -0.67
CA TRP A 268 7.09 4.38 0.53
C TRP A 268 6.25 3.15 0.20
N ASN A 269 6.66 1.97 0.70
CA ASN A 269 5.99 0.70 0.39
C ASN A 269 5.43 0.01 1.62
N SER A 270 6.02 0.21 2.80
CA SER A 270 5.63 -0.49 4.03
C SER A 270 5.94 0.34 5.26
N ILE A 271 5.22 0.06 6.35
CA ILE A 271 5.45 0.60 7.68
C ILE A 271 5.11 -0.46 8.71
N ASN A 272 5.93 -0.57 9.77
CA ASN A 272 5.60 -1.32 10.98
C ASN A 272 6.25 -0.64 12.19
N GLY A 273 5.73 -0.85 13.38
CA GLY A 273 6.13 -0.18 14.61
C GLY A 273 6.56 -1.13 15.72
N ALA A 274 7.57 -0.72 16.48
CA ALA A 274 8.02 -1.38 17.70
C ALA A 274 8.85 -0.39 18.54
N ASP A 275 8.97 -0.59 19.84
CA ASP A 275 9.93 0.11 20.69
C ASP A 275 11.33 -0.43 20.40
N ILE A 276 12.05 0.23 19.46
CA ILE A 276 13.34 -0.26 18.93
C ILE A 276 14.50 0.09 19.86
N ASP A 277 14.44 1.23 20.54
CA ASP A 277 15.53 1.70 21.40
C ASP A 277 15.23 1.52 22.91
N ASN A 278 14.09 0.90 23.25
CA ASN A 278 13.64 0.55 24.59
C ASN A 278 13.46 1.79 25.50
N ASP A 279 12.95 2.88 24.94
CA ASP A 279 12.64 4.10 25.70
C ASP A 279 11.15 4.20 26.10
N GLY A 280 10.31 3.27 25.63
CA GLY A 280 8.89 3.16 25.92
C GLY A 280 7.99 3.79 24.87
N ASP A 281 8.54 4.47 23.87
CA ASP A 281 7.82 5.05 22.75
C ASP A 281 7.87 4.12 21.53
N ILE A 282 6.86 4.08 20.70
CA ILE A 282 6.88 3.26 19.48
C ILE A 282 7.65 3.98 18.37
N ASP A 283 8.68 3.34 17.88
CA ASP A 283 9.42 3.72 16.68
C ASP A 283 8.85 3.03 15.45
N TYR A 284 9.16 3.56 14.26
CA TYR A 284 8.59 3.03 13.01
C TYR A 284 9.66 2.73 11.99
N LEU A 285 9.74 1.47 11.54
CA LEU A 285 10.53 1.12 10.38
C LEU A 285 9.67 1.33 9.12
N VAL A 286 10.25 2.06 8.15
CA VAL A 286 9.55 2.41 6.90
C VAL A 286 10.34 1.92 5.69
N GLY A 287 9.68 1.14 4.85
CA GLY A 287 10.23 0.63 3.61
C GLY A 287 10.04 1.62 2.47
N ASN A 288 11.08 1.80 1.68
CA ASN A 288 11.10 2.65 0.49
C ASN A 288 11.74 1.88 -0.69
N ALA A 289 11.95 2.54 -1.81
CA ALA A 289 12.55 1.95 -3.01
C ALA A 289 14.02 1.49 -2.83
N GLY A 290 14.71 2.00 -1.83
CA GLY A 290 16.13 1.77 -1.62
C GLY A 290 17.01 2.64 -2.53
N GLN A 291 18.33 2.45 -2.44
CA GLN A 291 19.30 3.30 -3.13
C GLN A 291 19.93 2.66 -4.38
N ASN A 292 19.69 1.36 -4.61
CA ASN A 292 20.18 0.67 -5.80
C ASN A 292 19.31 0.96 -7.03
N THR A 293 19.25 2.21 -7.43
CA THR A 293 18.39 2.73 -8.49
C THR A 293 19.14 3.78 -9.33
N LYS A 294 18.63 4.08 -10.52
CA LYS A 294 19.12 5.18 -11.37
C LYS A 294 18.74 6.58 -10.85
N TYR A 295 17.98 6.67 -9.77
CA TYR A 295 17.50 7.90 -9.18
C TYR A 295 18.33 8.27 -7.96
N HIS A 296 18.72 9.53 -7.85
CA HIS A 296 19.44 10.07 -6.70
C HIS A 296 18.80 11.40 -6.29
N PRO A 297 17.54 11.36 -5.80
CA PRO A 297 16.82 12.57 -5.44
C PRO A 297 17.41 13.23 -4.18
N SER A 298 17.05 14.49 -4.02
CA SER A 298 17.28 15.25 -2.78
C SER A 298 16.25 16.36 -2.70
N THR A 299 16.13 17.01 -1.57
CA THR A 299 15.23 18.18 -1.38
C THR A 299 15.46 19.28 -2.42
N LYS A 300 16.71 19.48 -2.89
CA LYS A 300 17.04 20.47 -3.91
C LYS A 300 16.87 19.95 -5.34
N LYS A 301 16.92 18.65 -5.55
CA LYS A 301 16.88 17.98 -6.86
C LYS A 301 15.95 16.77 -6.80
N PRO A 302 14.63 16.97 -6.59
CA PRO A 302 13.70 15.86 -6.53
C PRO A 302 13.53 15.16 -7.89
N VAL A 303 13.20 13.87 -7.86
CA VAL A 303 12.62 13.19 -9.01
C VAL A 303 11.17 13.65 -9.12
N ARG A 304 10.70 13.87 -10.32
CA ARG A 304 9.33 14.37 -10.58
C ARG A 304 8.62 13.53 -11.61
N ILE A 305 7.30 13.47 -11.47
CA ILE A 305 6.41 12.97 -12.50
C ILE A 305 5.36 14.05 -12.80
N TYR A 306 5.13 14.29 -14.08
CA TYR A 306 4.16 15.26 -14.58
C TYR A 306 3.05 14.51 -15.30
N TYR A 307 1.81 14.75 -14.95
CA TYR A 307 0.65 14.12 -15.57
C TYR A 307 -0.25 15.19 -16.17
N ALA A 308 -0.31 15.25 -17.52
CA ALA A 308 -1.02 16.29 -18.25
C ALA A 308 -1.49 15.81 -19.62
N ASP A 309 -2.42 16.56 -20.21
CA ASP A 309 -2.78 16.45 -21.64
C ASP A 309 -1.79 17.28 -22.47
N TYR A 310 -0.74 16.62 -22.98
CA TYR A 310 0.31 17.28 -23.76
C TYR A 310 -0.10 17.62 -25.18
N GLU A 311 -1.20 17.06 -25.68
CA GLU A 311 -1.65 17.24 -27.05
C GLU A 311 -2.96 18.05 -27.19
N GLY A 312 -3.61 18.39 -26.05
CA GLY A 312 -4.89 19.11 -26.07
C GLY A 312 -6.07 18.27 -26.59
N LYS A 313 -5.96 16.93 -26.50
CA LYS A 313 -6.96 15.97 -27.01
C LYS A 313 -7.81 15.32 -25.95
N GLY A 314 -7.63 15.69 -24.66
CA GLY A 314 -8.32 15.10 -23.53
C GLY A 314 -7.63 13.85 -22.96
N SER A 315 -6.65 13.27 -23.65
CA SER A 315 -5.86 12.13 -23.17
C SER A 315 -4.63 12.62 -22.43
N LYS A 316 -4.45 12.20 -21.21
CA LYS A 316 -3.28 12.57 -20.38
C LYS A 316 -2.18 11.53 -20.49
N SER A 317 -0.95 12.00 -20.45
CA SER A 317 0.27 11.18 -20.40
C SER A 317 1.13 11.57 -19.22
N ILE A 318 2.04 10.66 -18.80
CA ILE A 318 3.02 10.94 -17.78
C ILE A 318 4.38 11.28 -18.39
N VAL A 319 5.11 12.16 -17.72
CA VAL A 319 6.51 12.48 -18.02
C VAL A 319 7.29 12.44 -16.74
N GLU A 320 8.10 11.42 -16.59
CA GLU A 320 9.02 11.29 -15.48
C GLU A 320 10.30 12.08 -15.76
N ALA A 321 10.80 12.82 -14.77
CA ALA A 321 11.97 13.67 -14.90
C ALA A 321 12.90 13.59 -13.69
N LYS A 322 14.19 13.62 -13.93
CA LYS A 322 15.25 13.66 -12.91
C LYS A 322 16.32 14.69 -13.25
N TYR A 323 17.09 15.08 -12.24
CA TYR A 323 18.22 15.96 -12.44
C TYR A 323 19.48 15.18 -12.87
N GLU A 324 20.10 15.60 -13.96
CA GLU A 324 21.43 15.17 -14.39
C GLU A 324 22.31 16.41 -14.62
N ASN A 325 23.47 16.45 -14.00
CA ASN A 325 24.39 17.60 -14.06
C ASN A 325 23.73 18.95 -13.74
N GLY A 326 22.72 18.95 -12.87
CA GLY A 326 22.01 20.16 -12.46
C GLY A 326 20.87 20.59 -13.39
N VAL A 327 20.63 19.86 -14.48
CA VAL A 327 19.54 20.10 -15.44
C VAL A 327 18.43 19.06 -15.22
N LEU A 328 17.18 19.50 -15.20
CA LEU A 328 16.02 18.62 -15.14
C LEU A 328 15.74 18.06 -16.54
N LEU A 329 15.85 16.74 -16.69
CA LEU A 329 15.71 16.02 -17.96
C LEU A 329 14.67 14.90 -17.86
N PRO A 330 14.00 14.54 -18.99
CA PRO A 330 13.09 13.40 -18.98
C PRO A 330 13.86 12.08 -18.79
N VAL A 331 13.28 11.16 -18.02
CA VAL A 331 13.86 9.81 -17.79
C VAL A 331 13.77 8.95 -19.04
N ARG A 332 12.67 9.07 -19.80
CA ARG A 332 12.46 8.31 -21.04
C ARG A 332 13.01 9.07 -22.25
N GLY A 333 13.71 8.35 -23.12
CA GLY A 333 14.25 8.90 -24.35
C GLY A 333 13.21 9.15 -25.45
N LYS A 334 13.67 9.70 -26.60
CA LYS A 334 12.81 10.10 -27.73
C LYS A 334 11.81 9.01 -28.16
N SER A 335 12.27 7.76 -28.36
CA SER A 335 11.40 6.68 -28.87
C SER A 335 10.19 6.46 -27.98
N CYS A 336 10.40 6.31 -26.67
CA CYS A 336 9.29 6.11 -25.71
C CYS A 336 8.40 7.34 -25.63
N SER A 337 9.01 8.54 -25.52
CA SER A 337 8.26 9.81 -25.42
C SER A 337 7.39 10.08 -26.64
N THR A 338 7.89 9.83 -27.85
CA THR A 338 7.13 10.03 -29.09
C THR A 338 6.10 8.95 -29.37
N SER A 339 6.28 7.76 -28.82
CA SER A 339 5.24 6.71 -28.85
C SER A 339 4.03 7.09 -27.99
N ALA A 340 4.26 7.69 -26.82
CA ALA A 340 3.19 8.11 -25.91
C ALA A 340 2.59 9.49 -26.29
N ILE A 341 3.41 10.39 -26.88
CA ILE A 341 3.03 11.75 -27.25
C ILE A 341 3.49 11.99 -28.71
N PRO A 342 2.69 11.57 -29.71
CA PRO A 342 3.09 11.57 -31.12
C PRO A 342 3.49 12.93 -31.70
N SER A 343 2.91 14.01 -31.22
CA SER A 343 3.25 15.39 -31.66
C SER A 343 4.72 15.75 -31.44
N LEU A 344 5.41 15.09 -30.53
CA LEU A 344 6.86 15.28 -30.34
C LEU A 344 7.70 14.82 -31.52
N ASN A 345 7.20 13.92 -32.40
CA ASN A 345 7.92 13.55 -33.64
C ASN A 345 8.10 14.70 -34.61
N GLU A 346 7.07 15.54 -34.73
CA GLU A 346 7.13 16.74 -35.62
C GLU A 346 8.11 17.77 -35.06
N LYS A 347 8.12 17.92 -33.72
CA LYS A 347 9.00 18.89 -33.05
C LYS A 347 10.46 18.44 -33.01
N PHE A 348 10.71 17.13 -32.87
CA PHE A 348 12.05 16.55 -32.75
C PHE A 348 12.32 15.49 -33.80
N SER A 349 12.83 15.94 -34.99
CA SER A 349 13.14 15.05 -36.10
C SER A 349 14.29 14.09 -35.81
N THR A 350 15.23 14.43 -34.91
CA THR A 350 16.41 13.62 -34.58
C THR A 350 16.51 13.30 -33.09
N PHE A 351 17.16 12.18 -32.76
CA PHE A 351 17.48 11.83 -31.37
C PHE A 351 18.39 12.87 -30.71
N HIS A 352 19.35 13.40 -31.46
CA HIS A 352 20.28 14.40 -30.95
C HIS A 352 19.55 15.67 -30.50
N LYS A 353 18.63 16.18 -31.33
CA LYS A 353 17.84 17.36 -30.99
C LYS A 353 17.01 17.15 -29.73
N PHE A 354 16.40 15.97 -29.57
CA PHE A 354 15.65 15.64 -28.36
C PHE A 354 16.57 15.56 -27.14
N ALA A 355 17.67 14.84 -27.23
CA ALA A 355 18.59 14.59 -26.11
C ALA A 355 19.36 15.87 -25.66
N SER A 356 19.53 16.87 -26.53
CA SER A 356 20.16 18.16 -26.20
C SER A 356 19.19 19.23 -25.71
N SER A 357 17.87 18.92 -25.66
CA SER A 357 16.85 19.87 -25.22
C SER A 357 16.51 19.65 -23.73
N SER A 358 16.21 20.75 -23.03
CA SER A 358 15.70 20.72 -21.66
C SER A 358 14.26 20.17 -21.60
N LEU A 359 13.82 19.80 -20.41
CA LEU A 359 12.45 19.31 -20.19
C LEU A 359 11.40 20.31 -20.70
N SER A 360 11.59 21.60 -20.42
CA SER A 360 10.67 22.66 -20.83
C SER A 360 10.67 22.92 -22.33
N GLU A 361 11.80 22.73 -23.03
CA GLU A 361 11.85 22.78 -24.47
C GLU A 361 11.15 21.58 -25.10
N ILE A 362 11.18 20.41 -24.49
CA ILE A 362 10.52 19.22 -25.02
C ILE A 362 9.00 19.34 -24.83
N TYR A 363 8.53 19.56 -23.60
CA TYR A 363 7.12 19.42 -23.23
C TYR A 363 6.36 20.74 -23.08
N SER A 364 7.00 21.88 -23.34
CA SER A 364 6.56 23.26 -23.18
C SER A 364 6.33 23.71 -21.73
N PRO A 365 6.65 24.97 -21.38
CA PRO A 365 6.41 25.49 -20.03
C PRO A 365 4.93 25.48 -19.62
N SER A 366 4.00 25.73 -20.55
CA SER A 366 2.56 25.75 -20.29
C SER A 366 2.02 24.36 -19.89
N ASN A 367 2.44 23.31 -20.61
CA ASN A 367 2.03 21.95 -20.28
C ASN A 367 2.58 21.49 -18.92
N LEU A 368 3.85 21.82 -18.64
CA LEU A 368 4.46 21.47 -17.35
C LEU A 368 3.86 22.24 -16.17
N SER A 369 3.50 23.52 -16.35
CA SER A 369 2.87 24.31 -15.29
C SER A 369 1.41 23.95 -15.03
N GLY A 370 0.72 23.41 -16.02
CA GLY A 370 -0.67 22.91 -15.90
C GLY A 370 -0.79 21.44 -15.49
N ALA A 371 0.34 20.73 -15.36
CA ALA A 371 0.35 19.32 -14.99
C ALA A 371 0.05 19.09 -13.49
N LEU A 372 -0.55 17.94 -13.17
CA LEU A 372 -0.38 17.38 -11.83
C LEU A 372 1.09 16.98 -11.67
N VAL A 373 1.74 17.47 -10.62
CA VAL A 373 3.16 17.20 -10.34
C VAL A 373 3.29 16.48 -9.01
N CYS A 374 3.86 15.27 -9.05
CA CYS A 374 4.31 14.58 -7.85
C CYS A 374 5.84 14.58 -7.80
N GLU A 375 6.42 14.56 -6.60
CA GLU A 375 7.87 14.60 -6.44
C GLU A 375 8.34 13.69 -5.30
N VAL A 376 9.56 13.17 -5.45
CA VAL A 376 10.25 12.35 -4.46
C VAL A 376 11.63 12.95 -4.19
N ASN A 377 11.99 13.02 -2.92
CA ASN A 377 13.28 13.54 -2.49
C ASN A 377 14.03 12.60 -1.52
N GLU A 378 13.40 11.47 -1.11
CA GLU A 378 14.00 10.42 -0.29
C GLU A 378 13.63 9.04 -0.86
N LEU A 379 14.63 8.17 -1.03
CA LEU A 379 14.44 6.78 -1.48
C LEU A 379 14.99 5.75 -0.48
N SER A 380 15.69 6.19 0.55
CA SER A 380 16.20 5.28 1.58
C SER A 380 15.04 4.69 2.38
N SER A 381 15.09 3.41 2.67
CA SER A 381 14.37 2.81 3.77
C SER A 381 15.01 3.22 5.08
N GLY A 382 14.24 3.39 6.14
CA GLY A 382 14.77 3.95 7.39
C GLY A 382 13.91 3.65 8.61
N VAL A 383 14.37 4.14 9.75
CA VAL A 383 13.62 4.16 11.00
C VAL A 383 13.24 5.59 11.32
N LEU A 384 12.01 5.80 11.70
CA LEU A 384 11.51 7.01 12.33
C LEU A 384 11.60 6.80 13.84
N ILE A 385 12.59 7.40 14.47
CA ILE A 385 12.72 7.38 15.93
C ILE A 385 11.76 8.38 16.52
N ASN A 386 10.87 7.89 17.36
CA ASN A 386 9.96 8.69 18.18
C ASN A 386 10.67 9.17 19.42
N ASP A 387 10.54 10.41 19.80
CA ASP A 387 11.14 10.95 21.04
C ASP A 387 10.08 11.23 22.11
N GLY A 388 8.86 10.70 21.92
CA GLY A 388 7.72 10.90 22.83
C GLY A 388 7.27 12.36 22.98
N ARG A 389 7.79 13.27 22.13
CA ARG A 389 7.56 14.73 22.22
C ARG A 389 6.93 15.30 20.96
N GLY A 390 6.39 14.42 20.10
CA GLY A 390 5.71 14.81 18.86
C GLY A 390 6.67 15.10 17.69
N GLN A 391 7.91 14.54 17.71
CA GLN A 391 8.84 14.62 16.61
C GLN A 391 9.32 13.22 16.22
N LEU A 392 9.25 12.92 14.94
CA LEU A 392 9.78 11.70 14.36
C LEU A 392 11.06 12.00 13.59
N LYS A 393 12.17 11.38 14.01
CA LYS A 393 13.50 11.60 13.41
C LYS A 393 13.89 10.45 12.49
N PHE A 394 13.95 10.72 11.20
CA PHE A 394 14.35 9.73 10.21
C PHE A 394 15.84 9.39 10.29
N LYS A 395 16.16 8.10 10.37
CA LYS A 395 17.51 7.53 10.26
C LYS A 395 17.51 6.47 9.15
N PRO A 396 18.30 6.63 8.07
CA PRO A 396 18.42 5.61 7.04
C PRO A 396 18.92 4.27 7.61
N LEU A 397 18.41 3.17 7.11
CA LEU A 397 18.96 1.84 7.37
C LEU A 397 20.35 1.67 6.74
N PRO A 398 21.15 0.67 7.19
CA PRO A 398 22.43 0.32 6.58
C PRO A 398 22.33 0.05 5.07
N ASN A 399 23.44 0.26 4.35
CA ASN A 399 23.46 0.12 2.87
C ASN A 399 23.08 -1.28 2.39
N GLU A 400 23.34 -2.30 3.20
CA GLU A 400 23.03 -3.70 2.90
C GLU A 400 21.55 -3.94 2.64
N VAL A 401 20.68 -3.19 3.30
CA VAL A 401 19.21 -3.28 3.15
C VAL A 401 18.64 -2.24 2.19
N GLN A 402 19.48 -1.38 1.59
CA GLN A 402 19.07 -0.40 0.58
C GLN A 402 19.11 -0.96 -0.87
N ASN A 403 19.30 -2.27 -1.03
CA ASN A 403 19.55 -2.88 -2.34
C ASN A 403 18.30 -3.03 -3.19
N SER A 404 17.11 -3.10 -2.57
CA SER A 404 15.81 -3.21 -3.26
C SER A 404 14.68 -2.68 -2.40
N PRO A 405 13.49 -2.43 -2.98
CA PRO A 405 12.32 -2.00 -2.23
C PRO A 405 11.95 -2.96 -1.09
N ILE A 406 11.55 -2.41 0.06
CA ILE A 406 11.07 -3.18 1.21
C ILE A 406 9.54 -3.14 1.23
N PHE A 407 8.91 -4.29 1.02
CA PHE A 407 7.45 -4.43 0.96
C PHE A 407 6.84 -5.01 2.24
N GLY A 408 7.61 -5.74 3.03
CA GLY A 408 7.14 -6.30 4.31
C GLY A 408 8.19 -6.10 5.39
N ILE A 409 7.72 -5.88 6.61
CA ILE A 409 8.53 -5.64 7.80
C ILE A 409 7.90 -6.39 8.95
N ASP A 410 8.71 -7.11 9.72
CA ASP A 410 8.28 -7.76 10.95
C ASP A 410 9.36 -7.64 12.02
N PHE A 411 8.94 -7.57 13.27
CA PHE A 411 9.79 -7.46 14.46
C PHE A 411 9.59 -8.67 15.35
N ASN A 412 10.67 -9.35 15.72
CA ASN A 412 10.63 -10.45 16.67
C ASN A 412 12.03 -10.66 17.29
N ASP A 413 12.12 -11.10 18.52
CA ASP A 413 13.36 -11.61 19.10
C ASP A 413 13.58 -13.06 18.63
N VAL A 414 14.16 -13.23 17.44
CA VAL A 414 14.30 -14.55 16.80
C VAL A 414 15.40 -15.38 17.44
N ASN A 415 16.39 -14.73 18.07
CA ASN A 415 17.56 -15.39 18.64
C ASN A 415 17.45 -15.59 20.16
N GLY A 416 16.47 -14.97 20.83
CA GLY A 416 16.22 -15.08 22.28
C GLY A 416 17.20 -14.27 23.12
N ASP A 417 17.77 -13.16 22.59
CA ASP A 417 18.73 -12.33 23.31
C ASP A 417 18.08 -11.14 24.04
N GLY A 418 16.77 -10.98 23.93
CA GLY A 418 15.99 -9.91 24.58
C GLY A 418 15.97 -8.60 23.78
N HIS A 419 16.52 -8.58 22.57
CA HIS A 419 16.43 -7.47 21.63
C HIS A 419 15.57 -7.85 20.42
N LEU A 420 14.86 -6.88 19.88
CA LEU A 420 14.07 -7.11 18.67
C LEU A 420 14.98 -7.24 17.45
N ASP A 421 14.86 -8.34 16.74
CA ASP A 421 15.39 -8.52 15.40
C ASP A 421 14.39 -7.99 14.37
N VAL A 422 14.88 -7.59 13.19
CA VAL A 422 14.03 -7.10 12.10
C VAL A 422 14.12 -8.05 10.93
N TYR A 423 12.98 -8.55 10.48
CA TYR A 423 12.84 -9.28 9.22
C TYR A 423 12.24 -8.36 8.16
N VAL A 424 12.89 -8.26 7.00
CA VAL A 424 12.39 -7.45 5.88
C VAL A 424 12.22 -8.29 4.63
N VAL A 425 11.11 -8.11 3.94
CA VAL A 425 10.84 -8.72 2.64
C VAL A 425 11.12 -7.71 1.54
N GLN A 426 12.06 -8.06 0.66
CA GLN A 426 12.52 -7.20 -0.42
C GLN A 426 12.26 -7.86 -1.78
N ASN A 427 11.82 -7.05 -2.74
CA ASN A 427 11.66 -7.51 -4.11
C ASN A 427 11.93 -6.35 -5.08
N PHE A 428 12.39 -6.68 -6.30
CA PHE A 428 12.42 -5.71 -7.40
C PHE A 428 11.09 -5.77 -8.14
N SER A 429 10.47 -4.61 -8.33
CA SER A 429 9.44 -4.50 -9.37
C SER A 429 10.11 -4.81 -10.70
N THR A 430 9.70 -5.87 -11.36
CA THR A 430 10.19 -6.17 -12.72
C THR A 430 9.79 -5.03 -13.65
N PRO A 431 10.74 -4.50 -14.44
CA PRO A 431 10.46 -3.42 -15.39
C PRO A 431 9.52 -3.88 -16.50
#